data_543e8c7f1078dd148f78b58db761b40a
#
_entry.id   543e8c7f1078dd148f78b58db761b40a
#
_cell.length_a   1.000
_cell.length_b   1.000
_cell.length_c   1.000
_cell.angle_alpha   90.00
_cell.angle_beta   90.00
_cell.angle_gamma   90.00
#
_symmetry.space_group_name_H-M   'P 1'
#
loop_
_entity.id
_entity.type
_entity.pdbx_description
1 polymer ?
#
loop_
_entity_poly.entity_id
_entity_poly.type
_entity_poly.pdbx_seq_one_letter_code
_entity_poly.pdbx_strand_id
1 'polypeptide(L)'
;MKQVAEQTVLVVGLGGIGLETARLLKGFGATVLGVKRTAEPVPNVDEVHTTAALPDLVARADAIVVTLPGTAATTGLIDADLLRAAKPGVVVVNVGRGTVIDEPALADALRSGRVSSAYLDVFATEPLPDDSPLWGLPNVVVSPHTAALNDAEDRRIAELFADNLRRYLDGRPLRNVMDTKDFY
;
A
#
# COMPACT_ATOMS: atom_id res chain seq x y z
N MET A 1 19.77 -4.72 -11.85
CA MET A 1 18.56 -3.92 -11.57
C MET A 1 17.64 -4.07 -12.78
N LYS A 2 16.35 -4.41 -12.56
CA LYS A 2 15.36 -4.51 -13.64
C LYS A 2 14.77 -3.14 -13.95
N GLN A 3 14.39 -2.89 -15.19
CA GLN A 3 13.56 -1.73 -15.55
C GLN A 3 12.13 -1.94 -15.00
N VAL A 4 11.39 -0.86 -14.76
CA VAL A 4 10.01 -0.95 -14.25
C VAL A 4 9.12 -1.79 -15.16
N ALA A 5 9.30 -1.67 -16.49
CA ALA A 5 8.57 -2.46 -17.50
C ALA A 5 8.80 -3.98 -17.40
N GLU A 6 9.89 -4.41 -16.77
CA GLU A 6 10.24 -5.82 -16.59
C GLU A 6 9.79 -6.38 -15.23
N GLN A 7 9.17 -5.53 -14.40
CA GLN A 7 8.77 -5.90 -13.05
C GLN A 7 7.32 -6.36 -12.98
N THR A 8 7.09 -7.30 -12.09
CA THR A 8 5.77 -7.63 -11.58
C THR A 8 5.59 -6.93 -10.24
N VAL A 9 4.61 -6.05 -10.13
CA VAL A 9 4.33 -5.29 -8.91
C VAL A 9 2.99 -5.75 -8.33
N LEU A 10 3.02 -6.16 -7.06
CA LEU A 10 1.83 -6.52 -6.30
C LEU A 10 1.33 -5.30 -5.53
N VAL A 11 0.14 -4.83 -5.86
CA VAL A 11 -0.54 -3.74 -5.13
C VAL A 11 -1.54 -4.35 -4.16
N VAL A 12 -1.25 -4.26 -2.87
CA VAL A 12 -2.07 -4.80 -1.79
C VAL A 12 -3.00 -3.70 -1.28
N GLY A 13 -4.25 -3.73 -1.80
CA GLY A 13 -5.26 -2.69 -1.61
C GLY A 13 -5.50 -1.89 -2.89
N LEU A 14 -6.65 -2.10 -3.53
CA LEU A 14 -7.06 -1.39 -4.74
C LEU A 14 -8.13 -0.32 -4.45
N GLY A 15 -7.87 0.49 -3.42
CA GLY A 15 -8.60 1.74 -3.15
C GLY A 15 -8.08 2.89 -4.01
N GLY A 16 -8.39 4.14 -3.65
CA GLY A 16 -7.98 5.32 -4.42
C GLY A 16 -6.47 5.39 -4.70
N ILE A 17 -5.64 5.16 -3.66
CA ILE A 17 -4.17 5.17 -3.78
C ILE A 17 -3.70 3.99 -4.64
N GLY A 18 -4.19 2.78 -4.36
CA GLY A 18 -3.76 1.58 -5.08
C GLY A 18 -4.13 1.59 -6.56
N LEU A 19 -5.31 2.08 -6.92
CA LEU A 19 -5.74 2.21 -8.32
C LEU A 19 -4.90 3.24 -9.07
N GLU A 20 -4.56 4.37 -8.44
CA GLU A 20 -3.68 5.37 -9.07
C GLU A 20 -2.24 4.84 -9.21
N THR A 21 -1.74 4.12 -8.21
CA THR A 21 -0.46 3.41 -8.28
C THR A 21 -0.44 2.42 -9.45
N ALA A 22 -1.49 1.60 -9.59
CA ALA A 22 -1.62 0.66 -10.69
C ALA A 22 -1.62 1.37 -12.06
N ARG A 23 -2.36 2.48 -12.18
CA ARG A 23 -2.40 3.28 -13.41
C ARG A 23 -1.02 3.81 -13.81
N LEU A 24 -0.25 4.32 -12.86
CA LEU A 24 1.09 4.82 -13.11
C LEU A 24 2.05 3.68 -13.50
N LEU A 25 2.03 2.57 -12.77
CA LEU A 25 2.86 1.39 -13.06
C LEU A 25 2.56 0.82 -14.46
N LYS A 26 1.30 0.75 -14.87
CA LYS A 26 0.92 0.35 -16.23
C LYS A 26 1.44 1.33 -17.29
N GLY A 27 1.44 2.63 -16.98
CA GLY A 27 2.04 3.64 -17.86
C GLY A 27 3.54 3.44 -18.09
N PHE A 28 4.25 2.82 -17.15
CA PHE A 28 5.65 2.40 -17.27
C PHE A 28 5.84 0.98 -17.84
N GLY A 29 4.75 0.27 -18.18
CA GLY A 29 4.79 -1.06 -18.78
C GLY A 29 4.90 -2.22 -17.78
N ALA A 30 4.79 -1.99 -16.47
CA ALA A 30 4.86 -3.05 -15.46
C ALA A 30 3.68 -4.04 -15.56
N THR A 31 3.90 -5.27 -15.14
CA THR A 31 2.82 -6.21 -14.82
C THR A 31 2.29 -5.89 -13.42
N VAL A 32 0.99 -5.64 -13.30
CA VAL A 32 0.35 -5.26 -12.02
C VAL A 32 -0.57 -6.36 -11.55
N LEU A 33 -0.25 -6.94 -10.40
CA LEU A 33 -1.11 -7.83 -9.63
C LEU A 33 -1.79 -7.03 -8.53
N GLY A 34 -3.05 -7.27 -8.28
CA GLY A 34 -3.79 -6.50 -7.29
C GLY A 34 -4.57 -7.36 -6.31
N VAL A 35 -4.67 -6.89 -5.07
CA VAL A 35 -5.47 -7.53 -4.02
C VAL A 35 -6.51 -6.56 -3.49
N LYS A 36 -7.76 -7.01 -3.45
CA LYS A 36 -8.90 -6.32 -2.82
C LYS A 36 -9.86 -7.33 -2.19
N ARG A 37 -10.94 -6.88 -1.57
CA ARG A 37 -11.94 -7.76 -0.92
C ARG A 37 -12.64 -8.70 -1.90
N THR A 38 -12.94 -8.22 -3.10
CA THR A 38 -13.61 -8.99 -4.16
C THR A 38 -12.67 -9.10 -5.37
N ALA A 39 -12.59 -10.26 -6.00
CA ALA A 39 -11.72 -10.50 -7.16
C ALA A 39 -12.31 -9.98 -8.48
N GLU A 40 -12.99 -8.83 -8.45
CA GLU A 40 -13.55 -8.21 -9.65
C GLU A 40 -12.46 -7.43 -10.39
N PRO A 41 -12.37 -7.60 -11.72
CA PRO A 41 -11.42 -6.84 -12.55
C PRO A 41 -11.57 -5.32 -12.38
N VAL A 42 -10.44 -4.64 -12.37
CA VAL A 42 -10.40 -3.16 -12.33
C VAL A 42 -9.41 -2.65 -13.39
N PRO A 43 -9.58 -1.41 -13.88
CA PRO A 43 -8.68 -0.85 -14.88
C PRO A 43 -7.21 -0.82 -14.40
N ASN A 44 -6.29 -1.02 -15.34
CA ASN A 44 -4.84 -0.97 -15.10
C ASN A 44 -4.28 -2.04 -14.13
N VAL A 45 -5.00 -3.13 -13.89
CA VAL A 45 -4.54 -4.27 -13.10
C VAL A 45 -4.70 -5.52 -13.95
N ASP A 46 -3.63 -6.28 -14.13
CA ASP A 46 -3.62 -7.46 -15.00
C ASP A 46 -4.36 -8.64 -14.37
N GLU A 47 -4.22 -8.81 -13.05
CA GLU A 47 -4.89 -9.86 -12.28
C GLU A 47 -5.38 -9.27 -10.96
N VAL A 48 -6.63 -9.52 -10.60
CA VAL A 48 -7.23 -9.10 -9.33
C VAL A 48 -7.60 -10.32 -8.51
N HIS A 49 -7.17 -10.34 -7.26
CA HIS A 49 -7.36 -11.45 -6.34
C HIS A 49 -7.86 -10.97 -4.98
N THR A 50 -8.28 -11.91 -4.14
CA THR A 50 -8.53 -11.67 -2.71
C THR A 50 -7.25 -11.91 -1.90
N THR A 51 -7.27 -11.54 -0.62
CA THR A 51 -6.14 -11.75 0.32
C THR A 51 -5.74 -13.22 0.45
N ALA A 52 -6.63 -14.16 0.19
CA ALA A 52 -6.34 -15.60 0.24
C ALA A 52 -5.26 -16.03 -0.77
N ALA A 53 -5.08 -15.28 -1.86
CA ALA A 53 -4.05 -15.58 -2.88
C ALA A 53 -2.68 -14.96 -2.58
N LEU A 54 -2.54 -14.19 -1.47
CA LEU A 54 -1.28 -13.50 -1.16
C LEU A 54 -0.04 -14.39 -1.19
N PRO A 55 -0.04 -15.65 -0.65
CA PRO A 55 1.15 -16.50 -0.68
C PRO A 55 1.68 -16.76 -2.10
N ASP A 56 0.79 -16.98 -3.06
CA ASP A 56 1.17 -17.21 -4.45
C ASP A 56 1.61 -15.91 -5.16
N LEU A 57 0.95 -14.80 -4.83
CA LEU A 57 1.22 -13.50 -5.45
C LEU A 57 2.56 -12.91 -5.01
N VAL A 58 2.91 -13.01 -3.72
CA VAL A 58 4.20 -12.49 -3.22
C VAL A 58 5.39 -13.23 -3.82
N ALA A 59 5.23 -14.54 -4.13
CA ALA A 59 6.27 -15.34 -4.79
C ALA A 59 6.54 -14.90 -6.25
N ARG A 60 5.61 -14.18 -6.87
CA ARG A 60 5.72 -13.68 -8.25
C ARG A 60 6.19 -12.22 -8.31
N ALA A 61 6.02 -11.47 -7.22
CA ALA A 61 6.24 -10.03 -7.19
C ALA A 61 7.72 -9.64 -7.06
N ASP A 62 8.17 -8.70 -7.87
CA ASP A 62 9.46 -8.01 -7.71
C ASP A 62 9.35 -6.84 -6.71
N ALA A 63 8.15 -6.28 -6.56
CA ALA A 63 7.83 -5.27 -5.54
C ALA A 63 6.42 -5.48 -4.98
N ILE A 64 6.25 -5.16 -3.70
CA ILE A 64 4.96 -5.19 -2.97
C ILE A 64 4.67 -3.77 -2.52
N VAL A 65 3.55 -3.20 -2.96
CA VAL A 65 3.07 -1.88 -2.55
C VAL A 65 1.82 -2.03 -1.70
N VAL A 66 1.92 -1.63 -0.43
CA VAL A 66 0.82 -1.72 0.55
C VAL A 66 0.12 -0.38 0.64
N THR A 67 -1.20 -0.40 0.37
CA THR A 67 -2.08 0.78 0.41
C THR A 67 -3.38 0.51 1.19
N LEU A 68 -3.38 -0.54 2.02
CA LEU A 68 -4.53 -0.93 2.82
C LEU A 68 -4.74 -0.01 4.03
N PRO A 69 -5.99 0.19 4.45
CA PRO A 69 -6.29 0.78 5.75
C PRO A 69 -5.89 -0.18 6.89
N GLY A 70 -5.63 0.35 8.08
CA GLY A 70 -5.42 -0.42 9.30
C GLY A 70 -6.75 -0.83 9.92
N THR A 71 -7.12 -2.09 9.79
CA THR A 71 -8.34 -2.67 10.39
C THR A 71 -7.98 -4.00 11.07
N ALA A 72 -8.88 -4.54 11.86
CA ALA A 72 -8.68 -5.87 12.46
C ALA A 72 -8.40 -6.97 11.42
N ALA A 73 -8.98 -6.85 10.21
CA ALA A 73 -8.79 -7.81 9.12
C ALA A 73 -7.47 -7.62 8.35
N THR A 74 -6.81 -6.47 8.48
CA THR A 74 -5.57 -6.14 7.76
C THR A 74 -4.35 -6.05 8.65
N THR A 75 -4.53 -6.04 9.98
CA THR A 75 -3.44 -6.01 10.95
C THR A 75 -2.58 -7.27 10.82
N GLY A 76 -1.27 -7.09 10.64
CA GLY A 76 -0.30 -8.18 10.47
C GLY A 76 -0.51 -9.01 9.20
N LEU A 77 -1.23 -8.49 8.20
CA LEU A 77 -1.51 -9.22 6.97
C LEU A 77 -0.24 -9.62 6.22
N ILE A 78 0.77 -8.76 6.22
CA ILE A 78 2.10 -9.06 5.68
C ILE A 78 2.98 -9.53 6.84
N ASP A 79 2.92 -10.79 7.12
CA ASP A 79 3.60 -11.45 8.21
C ASP A 79 4.94 -12.10 7.80
N ALA A 80 5.60 -12.76 8.76
CA ALA A 80 6.85 -13.46 8.54
C ALA A 80 6.76 -14.56 7.47
N ASP A 81 5.62 -15.25 7.37
CA ASP A 81 5.43 -16.34 6.42
C ASP A 81 5.28 -15.80 5.00
N LEU A 82 4.52 -14.72 4.80
CA LEU A 82 4.42 -14.04 3.51
C LEU A 82 5.75 -13.44 3.08
N LEU A 83 6.48 -12.79 3.99
CA LEU A 83 7.81 -12.24 3.67
C LEU A 83 8.80 -13.36 3.31
N ARG A 84 8.71 -14.52 3.94
CA ARG A 84 9.53 -15.69 3.61
C ARG A 84 9.17 -16.30 2.27
N ALA A 85 7.87 -16.33 1.92
CA ALA A 85 7.37 -16.82 0.64
C ALA A 85 7.67 -15.85 -0.51
N ALA A 86 7.91 -14.57 -0.22
CA ALA A 86 8.17 -13.57 -1.24
C ALA A 86 9.43 -13.88 -2.04
N LYS A 87 9.48 -13.37 -3.26
CA LYS A 87 10.63 -13.49 -4.16
C LYS A 87 11.88 -12.93 -3.49
N PRO A 88 13.02 -13.65 -3.50
CA PRO A 88 14.26 -13.12 -2.94
C PRO A 88 14.66 -11.79 -3.57
N GLY A 89 14.94 -10.80 -2.72
CA GLY A 89 15.28 -9.45 -3.16
C GLY A 89 14.06 -8.57 -3.50
N VAL A 90 12.86 -8.97 -3.09
CA VAL A 90 11.64 -8.15 -3.24
C VAL A 90 11.81 -6.78 -2.59
N VAL A 91 11.19 -5.76 -3.21
CA VAL A 91 11.09 -4.42 -2.64
C VAL A 91 9.74 -4.29 -1.93
N VAL A 92 9.72 -3.67 -0.75
CA VAL A 92 8.47 -3.39 -0.01
C VAL A 92 8.26 -1.88 0.09
N VAL A 93 7.05 -1.42 -0.23
CA VAL A 93 6.62 -0.03 -0.08
C VAL A 93 5.35 -0.01 0.76
N ASN A 94 5.33 0.79 1.82
CA ASN A 94 4.11 0.96 2.63
C ASN A 94 3.74 2.44 2.76
N VAL A 95 2.62 2.80 2.14
CA VAL A 95 1.97 4.12 2.23
C VAL A 95 0.51 3.99 2.71
N GLY A 96 0.15 2.81 3.23
CA GLY A 96 -1.17 2.53 3.80
C GLY A 96 -1.22 2.81 5.29
N ARG A 97 -1.02 1.73 6.10
CA ARG A 97 -0.87 1.82 7.57
C ARG A 97 0.22 0.86 8.04
N GLY A 98 1.00 1.28 9.02
CA GLY A 98 2.11 0.50 9.57
C GLY A 98 1.65 -0.84 10.14
N THR A 99 0.51 -0.88 10.80
CA THR A 99 -0.07 -2.09 11.39
C THR A 99 -0.35 -3.23 10.41
N VAL A 100 -0.35 -2.95 9.09
CA VAL A 100 -0.59 -3.99 8.05
C VAL A 100 0.61 -4.92 7.90
N ILE A 101 1.81 -4.46 8.23
CA ILE A 101 3.05 -5.24 8.15
C ILE A 101 3.52 -5.59 9.57
N ASP A 102 3.95 -6.81 9.78
CA ASP A 102 4.71 -7.20 10.97
C ASP A 102 6.12 -6.58 10.88
N GLU A 103 6.33 -5.43 11.57
CA GLU A 103 7.59 -4.68 11.51
C GLU A 103 8.81 -5.49 11.99
N PRO A 104 8.75 -6.24 13.10
CA PRO A 104 9.82 -7.17 13.48
C PRO A 104 10.18 -8.14 12.37
N ALA A 105 9.19 -8.79 11.75
CA ALA A 105 9.42 -9.72 10.66
C ALA A 105 10.01 -9.03 9.41
N LEU A 106 9.56 -7.83 9.11
CA LEU A 106 10.12 -7.02 8.02
C LEU A 106 11.58 -6.66 8.29
N ALA A 107 11.93 -6.24 9.52
CA ALA A 107 13.30 -5.93 9.89
C ALA A 107 14.23 -7.14 9.74
N ASP A 108 13.78 -8.34 10.12
CA ASP A 108 14.54 -9.58 9.94
C ASP A 108 14.68 -9.98 8.46
N ALA A 109 13.63 -9.79 7.66
CA ALA A 109 13.66 -10.01 6.22
C ALA A 109 14.63 -9.06 5.50
N LEU A 110 14.73 -7.79 5.95
CA LEU A 110 15.69 -6.79 5.47
C LEU A 110 17.13 -7.16 5.83
N ARG A 111 17.39 -7.56 7.10
CA ARG A 111 18.72 -8.00 7.56
C ARG A 111 19.23 -9.22 6.80
N SER A 112 18.35 -10.16 6.51
CA SER A 112 18.70 -11.38 5.77
C SER A 112 18.83 -11.17 4.26
N GLY A 113 18.45 -10.00 3.72
CA GLY A 113 18.41 -9.71 2.29
C GLY A 113 17.24 -10.39 1.54
N ARG A 114 16.30 -11.02 2.25
CA ARG A 114 15.05 -11.53 1.66
C ARG A 114 14.26 -10.39 1.06
N VAL A 115 14.12 -9.29 1.79
CA VAL A 115 13.68 -7.98 1.30
C VAL A 115 14.92 -7.16 0.99
N SER A 116 15.08 -6.73 -0.25
CA SER A 116 16.26 -5.95 -0.66
C SER A 116 16.24 -4.53 -0.15
N SER A 117 15.06 -3.92 -0.11
CA SER A 117 14.85 -2.58 0.44
C SER A 117 13.38 -2.35 0.82
N ALA A 118 13.17 -1.43 1.75
CA ALA A 118 11.83 -0.97 2.12
C ALA A 118 11.75 0.56 2.10
N TYR A 119 10.59 1.07 1.65
CA TYR A 119 10.21 2.48 1.64
C TYR A 119 8.95 2.62 2.49
N LEU A 120 9.09 3.17 3.69
CA LEU A 120 8.05 3.18 4.72
C LEU A 120 7.69 4.60 5.08
N ASP A 121 6.44 4.99 4.81
CA ASP A 121 5.88 6.27 5.20
C ASP A 121 5.03 6.16 6.47
N VAL A 122 4.69 4.94 6.88
CA VAL A 122 3.80 4.64 8.01
C VAL A 122 4.35 3.50 8.86
N PHE A 123 4.07 3.56 10.19
CA PHE A 123 4.60 2.63 11.18
C PHE A 123 3.51 2.13 12.13
N ALA A 124 3.75 1.00 12.79
CA ALA A 124 2.81 0.45 13.79
C ALA A 124 2.63 1.39 14.98
N THR A 125 3.68 2.11 15.34
CA THR A 125 3.66 3.19 16.33
C THR A 125 4.22 4.44 15.70
N GLU A 126 3.47 5.53 15.72
CA GLU A 126 3.87 6.83 15.17
C GLU A 126 3.86 7.91 16.25
N PRO A 127 4.92 8.75 16.36
CA PRO A 127 6.16 8.71 15.59
C PRO A 127 6.94 7.39 15.79
N LEU A 128 7.73 6.98 14.77
CA LEU A 128 8.58 5.79 14.88
C LEU A 128 9.50 5.92 16.11
N PRO A 129 9.46 4.97 17.07
CA PRO A 129 10.26 5.03 18.29
C PRO A 129 11.77 5.13 18.02
N ASP A 130 12.50 5.86 18.87
CA ASP A 130 13.95 6.10 18.71
C ASP A 130 14.77 4.80 18.76
N ASP A 131 14.28 3.78 19.45
CA ASP A 131 14.89 2.47 19.57
C ASP A 131 14.47 1.49 18.45
N SER A 132 13.68 1.93 17.49
CA SER A 132 13.28 1.07 16.37
C SER A 132 14.48 0.58 15.57
N PRO A 133 14.57 -0.75 15.31
CA PRO A 133 15.64 -1.30 14.51
C PRO A 133 15.66 -0.80 13.06
N LEU A 134 14.58 -0.23 12.57
CA LEU A 134 14.45 0.28 11.20
C LEU A 134 15.40 1.46 10.94
N TRP A 135 15.70 2.30 11.95
CA TRP A 135 16.63 3.42 11.83
C TRP A 135 18.05 3.00 11.42
N GLY A 136 18.49 1.85 11.91
CA GLY A 136 19.85 1.34 11.67
C GLY A 136 20.03 0.52 10.39
N LEU A 137 18.97 0.29 9.61
CA LEU A 137 19.03 -0.53 8.39
C LEU A 137 19.37 0.32 7.16
N PRO A 138 20.48 0.04 6.45
CA PRO A 138 20.93 0.86 5.31
C PRO A 138 20.04 0.72 4.08
N ASN A 139 19.17 -0.28 4.06
CA ASN A 139 18.25 -0.59 2.98
C ASN A 139 16.78 -0.19 3.30
N VAL A 140 16.60 0.71 4.27
CA VAL A 140 15.29 1.28 4.63
C VAL A 140 15.29 2.78 4.38
N VAL A 141 14.24 3.26 3.74
CA VAL A 141 13.91 4.68 3.64
C VAL A 141 12.69 4.94 4.50
N VAL A 142 12.82 5.83 5.46
CA VAL A 142 11.76 6.26 6.39
C VAL A 142 11.30 7.65 5.99
N SER A 143 9.98 7.87 5.91
CA SER A 143 9.38 9.20 5.84
C SER A 143 8.27 9.35 6.90
N PRO A 144 8.01 10.58 7.39
CA PRO A 144 7.19 10.78 8.60
C PRO A 144 5.70 10.97 8.26
N HIS A 145 5.08 9.98 7.61
CA HIS A 145 3.66 9.95 7.21
C HIS A 145 3.27 11.18 6.36
N THR A 146 4.07 11.43 5.33
CA THR A 146 3.97 12.62 4.49
C THR A 146 3.68 12.35 3.02
N ALA A 147 3.44 11.08 2.65
CA ALA A 147 3.22 10.69 1.25
C ALA A 147 2.02 11.40 0.59
N ALA A 148 1.06 11.87 1.38
CA ALA A 148 -0.10 12.63 0.88
C ALA A 148 0.14 14.14 0.79
N LEU A 149 1.13 14.69 1.49
CA LEU A 149 1.35 16.13 1.59
C LEU A 149 1.74 16.73 0.24
N ASN A 150 1.01 17.75 -0.17
CA ASN A 150 1.32 18.54 -1.38
C ASN A 150 0.65 19.92 -1.29
N ASP A 151 1.17 20.89 -2.05
CA ASP A 151 0.71 22.29 -2.03
C ASP A 151 -0.77 22.49 -2.41
N ALA A 152 -1.39 21.50 -3.04
CA ALA A 152 -2.78 21.58 -3.47
C ALA A 152 -3.74 20.83 -2.52
N GLU A 153 -3.28 20.25 -1.42
CA GLU A 153 -4.09 19.38 -0.55
C GLU A 153 -5.24 20.16 0.07
N ASP A 154 -4.97 21.26 0.77
CA ASP A 154 -6.00 22.08 1.43
C ASP A 154 -7.07 22.56 0.43
N ARG A 155 -6.64 22.99 -0.75
CA ARG A 155 -7.54 23.41 -1.81
C ARG A 155 -8.45 22.29 -2.28
N ARG A 156 -7.88 21.08 -2.51
CA ARG A 156 -8.66 19.90 -2.96
C ARG A 156 -9.66 19.44 -1.89
N ILE A 157 -9.27 19.49 -0.61
CA ILE A 157 -10.17 19.18 0.51
C ILE A 157 -11.31 20.20 0.56
N ALA A 158 -11.03 21.50 0.46
CA ALA A 158 -12.04 22.55 0.45
C ALA A 158 -12.99 22.45 -0.75
N GLU A 159 -12.48 22.15 -1.95
CA GLU A 159 -13.27 21.95 -3.17
C GLU A 159 -14.21 20.73 -3.03
N LEU A 160 -13.70 19.60 -2.49
CA LEU A 160 -14.53 18.42 -2.25
C LEU A 160 -15.61 18.69 -1.21
N PHE A 161 -15.28 19.40 -0.12
CA PHE A 161 -16.26 19.79 0.89
C PHE A 161 -17.35 20.67 0.31
N ALA A 162 -16.97 21.70 -0.47
CA ALA A 162 -17.93 22.60 -1.11
C ALA A 162 -18.84 21.89 -2.12
N ASP A 163 -18.30 20.94 -2.91
CA ASP A 163 -19.10 20.11 -3.81
C ASP A 163 -20.08 19.23 -3.02
N ASN A 164 -19.62 18.57 -1.95
CA ASN A 164 -20.46 17.73 -1.11
C ASN A 164 -21.54 18.53 -0.38
N LEU A 165 -21.25 19.74 0.07
CA LEU A 165 -22.27 20.62 0.66
C LEU A 165 -23.38 20.97 -0.36
N ARG A 166 -23.01 21.33 -1.59
CA ARG A 166 -24.01 21.58 -2.66
C ARG A 166 -24.84 20.32 -2.94
N ARG A 167 -24.20 19.16 -3.06
CA ARG A 167 -24.87 17.86 -3.26
C ARG A 167 -25.85 17.55 -2.14
N TYR A 168 -25.45 17.78 -0.90
CA TYR A 168 -26.32 17.60 0.27
C TYR A 168 -27.56 18.49 0.23
N LEU A 169 -27.39 19.78 -0.09
CA LEU A 169 -28.48 20.73 -0.20
C LEU A 169 -29.43 20.40 -1.38
N ASP A 170 -28.90 19.82 -2.47
CA ASP A 170 -29.64 19.38 -3.64
C ASP A 170 -30.25 17.98 -3.50
N GLY A 171 -30.07 17.28 -2.38
CA GLY A 171 -30.51 15.90 -2.19
C GLY A 171 -29.79 14.88 -3.08
N ARG A 172 -28.60 15.19 -3.58
CA ARG A 172 -27.77 14.30 -4.43
C ARG A 172 -26.82 13.45 -3.59
N PRO A 173 -26.43 12.26 -4.06
CA PRO A 173 -25.42 11.42 -3.39
C PRO A 173 -24.11 12.17 -3.18
N LEU A 174 -23.51 12.02 -1.99
CA LEU A 174 -22.20 12.60 -1.67
C LEU A 174 -21.09 11.81 -2.36
N ARG A 175 -19.93 12.45 -2.51
CA ARG A 175 -18.69 11.83 -3.00
C ARG A 175 -17.81 11.43 -1.84
N ASN A 176 -16.97 10.41 -2.04
CA ASN A 176 -16.03 9.88 -1.03
C ASN A 176 -16.72 9.56 0.32
N VAL A 177 -17.91 8.96 0.25
CA VAL A 177 -18.59 8.47 1.45
C VAL A 177 -17.83 7.27 1.97
N MET A 178 -17.38 7.38 3.20
CA MET A 178 -16.71 6.28 3.90
C MET A 178 -17.74 5.42 4.62
N ASP A 179 -17.63 4.11 4.50
CA ASP A 179 -18.38 3.19 5.33
C ASP A 179 -17.84 3.25 6.76
N THR A 180 -18.72 3.59 7.73
CA THR A 180 -18.32 3.75 9.14
C THR A 180 -18.05 2.41 9.85
N LYS A 181 -18.41 1.28 9.24
CA LYS A 181 -18.11 -0.06 9.77
C LYS A 181 -16.76 -0.57 9.27
N ASP A 182 -16.50 -0.34 7.99
CA ASP A 182 -15.30 -0.86 7.31
C ASP A 182 -14.20 0.20 7.15
N PHE A 183 -14.50 1.48 7.45
CA PHE A 183 -13.58 2.63 7.40
C PHE A 183 -12.98 2.92 6.01
N TYR A 184 -13.72 2.60 4.94
CA TYR A 184 -13.35 2.95 3.54
C TYR A 184 -14.54 2.86 2.57
#